data_d6804e51d5458c747df4df3a8f549927
#
_entry.id   d6804e51d5458c747df4df3a8f549927
#
_cell.length_a   1.000
_cell.length_b   1.000
_cell.length_c   1.000
_cell.angle_alpha   90.00
_cell.angle_beta   90.00
_cell.angle_gamma   90.00
#
_symmetry.space_group_name_H-M   'P 1'
#
loop_
_entity.id
_entity.type
_entity.pdbx_description
1 polymer ?
#
loop_
_entity_poly.entity_id
_entity_poly.type
_entity_poly.pdbx_seq_one_letter_code
_entity_poly.pdbx_strand_id
1 'polypeptide(L)'
;EVLLAGRAGILQDMQLELGPDEAQIAGVSKGSAAEKAGLRGGDVLAAIGGKPLAGGIDAAIELSRMKTGQDVGVIVRRAGKKVELAFRPRWLSGRTPETPEPKVQSGLTVQQYAGDWKKLPDLDALKPASSGTVASVGVGEFGRKGGFALRLKGFIHADSDGVYTFRLDSNDGSRLYVGSDLAVENDGTGQRAARGHSHLKAGWHPITIVYFSTGNKPSLKAFWERPGQPRREIPASVLGH
;
A
#
# COMPACT_ATOMS: atom_id res chain seq x y z
N GLU A 1 -16.30 0.08 -3.22
CA GLU A 1 -14.96 -0.38 -3.64
C GLU A 1 -14.98 -1.90 -3.73
N VAL A 2 -15.13 -2.45 -4.93
CA VAL A 2 -15.08 -3.90 -5.14
C VAL A 2 -13.61 -4.28 -5.25
N LEU A 3 -13.02 -4.74 -4.16
CA LEU A 3 -11.77 -5.47 -4.21
C LEU A 3 -12.02 -6.77 -4.98
N LEU A 4 -11.35 -6.92 -6.12
CA LEU A 4 -11.31 -8.17 -6.87
C LEU A 4 -10.55 -9.22 -6.07
N ALA A 5 -11.21 -9.75 -5.05
CA ALA A 5 -10.71 -10.87 -4.26
C ALA A 5 -10.94 -12.17 -5.02
N GLY A 6 -10.00 -12.53 -5.86
CA GLY A 6 -10.00 -13.83 -6.52
C GLY A 6 -8.90 -13.91 -7.56
N ARG A 7 -7.84 -14.64 -7.33
CA ARG A 7 -6.72 -15.02 -8.22
C ARG A 7 -6.02 -13.90 -9.02
N ALA A 8 -6.57 -12.70 -9.09
CA ALA A 8 -5.96 -11.55 -9.72
C ALA A 8 -5.15 -10.82 -8.66
N GLY A 9 -3.85 -10.78 -8.81
CA GLY A 9 -2.98 -9.89 -8.03
C GLY A 9 -3.36 -8.41 -8.24
N ILE A 10 -2.75 -7.52 -7.48
CA ILE A 10 -2.90 -6.07 -7.69
C ILE A 10 -2.33 -5.72 -9.06
N LEU A 11 -3.11 -4.98 -9.86
CA LEU A 11 -2.59 -4.40 -11.08
C LEU A 11 -1.62 -3.27 -10.70
N GLN A 12 -0.33 -3.48 -10.95
CA GLN A 12 0.73 -2.52 -10.57
C GLN A 12 0.69 -1.23 -11.37
N ASP A 13 0.09 -1.30 -12.55
CA ASP A 13 0.23 -0.26 -13.55
C ASP A 13 -0.74 0.91 -13.34
N MET A 14 -1.90 0.67 -12.70
CA MET A 14 -2.93 1.68 -12.53
C MET A 14 -3.84 1.42 -11.33
N GLN A 15 -4.43 2.49 -10.81
CA GLN A 15 -5.50 2.46 -9.82
C GLN A 15 -6.83 2.64 -10.53
N LEU A 16 -7.82 1.83 -10.18
CA LEU A 16 -9.15 1.84 -10.79
C LEU A 16 -10.23 2.17 -9.77
N GLU A 17 -11.14 3.03 -10.15
CA GLU A 17 -12.43 3.23 -9.49
C GLU A 17 -13.50 2.52 -10.31
N LEU A 18 -14.08 1.46 -9.71
CA LEU A 18 -15.08 0.62 -10.34
C LEU A 18 -16.46 1.02 -9.83
N GLY A 19 -17.12 1.90 -10.57
CA GLY A 19 -18.53 2.26 -10.32
C GLY A 19 -19.51 1.29 -10.98
N PRO A 20 -20.82 1.38 -10.66
CA PRO A 20 -21.84 0.52 -11.29
C PRO A 20 -21.89 0.69 -12.80
N ASP A 21 -21.78 1.92 -13.28
CA ASP A 21 -21.99 2.28 -14.69
C ASP A 21 -20.68 2.52 -15.45
N GLU A 22 -19.54 2.64 -14.74
CA GLU A 22 -18.25 2.90 -15.36
C GLU A 22 -17.06 2.38 -14.55
N ALA A 23 -15.93 2.21 -15.23
CA ALA A 23 -14.64 1.88 -14.65
C ALA A 23 -13.65 2.99 -14.99
N GLN A 24 -13.36 3.87 -14.03
CA GLN A 24 -12.46 4.98 -14.22
C GLN A 24 -11.04 4.66 -13.75
N ILE A 25 -10.04 5.10 -14.50
CA ILE A 25 -8.65 5.07 -14.06
C ILE A 25 -8.41 6.26 -13.13
N ALA A 26 -8.30 6.02 -11.82
CA ALA A 26 -8.03 7.05 -10.83
C ALA A 26 -6.58 7.56 -10.93
N GLY A 27 -5.65 6.68 -11.28
CA GLY A 27 -4.25 7.04 -11.44
C GLY A 27 -3.46 5.97 -12.20
N VAL A 28 -2.33 6.36 -12.76
CA VAL A 28 -1.40 5.48 -13.46
C VAL A 28 -0.03 5.58 -12.79
N SER A 29 0.57 4.45 -12.51
CA SER A 29 1.87 4.39 -11.85
C SER A 29 2.98 4.90 -12.76
N LYS A 30 3.82 5.82 -12.25
CA LYS A 30 4.95 6.38 -13.00
C LYS A 30 5.92 5.30 -13.45
N GLY A 31 6.33 5.33 -14.72
CA GLY A 31 7.23 4.35 -15.33
C GLY A 31 6.58 3.01 -15.66
N SER A 32 5.28 2.84 -15.39
CA SER A 32 4.55 1.61 -15.67
C SER A 32 4.34 1.33 -17.16
N ALA A 33 3.95 0.09 -17.48
CA ALA A 33 3.56 -0.26 -18.84
C ALA A 33 2.29 0.48 -19.27
N ALA A 34 1.36 0.74 -18.36
CA ALA A 34 0.16 1.52 -18.61
C ALA A 34 0.48 2.99 -18.96
N GLU A 35 1.39 3.63 -18.21
CA GLU A 35 1.85 5.00 -18.53
C GLU A 35 2.53 5.07 -19.90
N LYS A 36 3.45 4.12 -20.16
CA LYS A 36 4.17 4.02 -21.45
C LYS A 36 3.24 3.78 -22.62
N ALA A 37 2.14 3.05 -22.40
CA ALA A 37 1.08 2.85 -23.39
C ALA A 37 0.18 4.08 -23.57
N GLY A 38 0.33 5.11 -22.75
CA GLY A 38 -0.42 6.35 -22.84
C GLY A 38 -1.73 6.37 -22.06
N LEU A 39 -1.98 5.40 -21.16
CA LEU A 39 -3.09 5.46 -20.20
C LEU A 39 -2.88 6.60 -19.20
N ARG A 40 -3.96 7.23 -18.74
CA ARG A 40 -3.91 8.40 -17.86
C ARG A 40 -5.01 8.33 -16.80
N GLY A 41 -4.78 8.99 -15.68
CA GLY A 41 -5.85 9.28 -14.72
C GLY A 41 -6.99 10.06 -15.39
N GLY A 42 -8.22 9.70 -15.05
CA GLY A 42 -9.43 10.25 -15.67
C GLY A 42 -9.92 9.52 -16.93
N ASP A 43 -9.15 8.58 -17.48
CA ASP A 43 -9.63 7.71 -18.56
C ASP A 43 -10.75 6.79 -18.04
N VAL A 44 -11.79 6.60 -18.85
CA VAL A 44 -12.87 5.63 -18.56
C VAL A 44 -12.69 4.43 -19.47
N LEU A 45 -12.52 3.25 -18.91
CA LEU A 45 -12.40 1.99 -19.65
C LEU A 45 -13.72 1.68 -20.35
N ALA A 46 -13.67 1.51 -21.65
CA ALA A 46 -14.83 1.20 -22.50
C ALA A 46 -14.78 -0.22 -23.10
N ALA A 47 -13.57 -0.78 -23.27
CA ALA A 47 -13.40 -2.17 -23.67
C ALA A 47 -12.04 -2.71 -23.21
N ILE A 48 -11.96 -4.02 -22.97
CA ILE A 48 -10.75 -4.75 -22.62
C ILE A 48 -10.70 -6.03 -23.46
N GLY A 49 -9.56 -6.30 -24.12
CA GLY A 49 -9.39 -7.48 -24.95
C GLY A 49 -10.43 -7.63 -26.05
N GLY A 50 -10.92 -6.53 -26.59
CA GLY A 50 -11.97 -6.48 -27.60
C GLY A 50 -13.40 -6.61 -27.04
N LYS A 51 -13.58 -6.80 -25.75
CA LYS A 51 -14.91 -6.90 -25.12
C LYS A 51 -15.35 -5.54 -24.58
N PRO A 52 -16.52 -5.02 -25.02
CA PRO A 52 -17.12 -3.83 -24.47
C PRO A 52 -17.46 -4.01 -22.98
N LEU A 53 -17.34 -2.93 -22.22
CA LEU A 53 -17.66 -2.89 -20.79
C LEU A 53 -18.93 -2.08 -20.57
N ALA A 54 -19.90 -2.64 -19.84
CA ALA A 54 -21.10 -1.92 -19.42
C ALA A 54 -20.89 -1.17 -18.09
N GLY A 55 -19.87 -1.54 -17.31
CA GLY A 55 -19.58 -0.90 -16.03
C GLY A 55 -18.39 -1.51 -15.32
N GLY A 56 -18.20 -1.12 -14.06
CA GLY A 56 -17.07 -1.56 -13.25
C GLY A 56 -17.05 -3.07 -12.99
N ILE A 57 -18.20 -3.73 -12.93
CA ILE A 57 -18.26 -5.18 -12.74
C ILE A 57 -17.69 -5.92 -13.95
N ASP A 58 -18.05 -5.50 -15.16
CA ASP A 58 -17.51 -6.08 -16.39
C ASP A 58 -16.00 -5.84 -16.48
N ALA A 59 -15.54 -4.62 -16.16
CA ALA A 59 -14.12 -4.30 -16.10
C ALA A 59 -13.39 -5.23 -15.11
N ALA A 60 -13.96 -5.44 -13.93
CA ALA A 60 -13.45 -6.34 -12.93
C ALA A 60 -13.29 -7.77 -13.45
N ILE A 61 -14.33 -8.31 -14.10
CA ILE A 61 -14.34 -9.66 -14.68
C ILE A 61 -13.26 -9.77 -15.78
N GLU A 62 -13.21 -8.84 -16.71
CA GLU A 62 -12.23 -8.92 -17.82
C GLU A 62 -10.80 -8.69 -17.34
N LEU A 63 -10.58 -7.79 -16.37
CA LEU A 63 -9.29 -7.62 -15.72
C LEU A 63 -8.83 -8.91 -15.03
N SER A 64 -9.74 -9.62 -14.33
CA SER A 64 -9.40 -10.88 -13.65
C SER A 64 -8.98 -12.02 -14.60
N ARG A 65 -9.34 -11.92 -15.87
CA ARG A 65 -9.01 -12.89 -16.93
C ARG A 65 -7.67 -12.61 -17.62
N MET A 66 -7.12 -11.42 -17.42
CA MET A 66 -5.86 -11.06 -18.05
C MET A 66 -4.71 -11.92 -17.53
N LYS A 67 -3.80 -12.28 -18.41
CA LYS A 67 -2.58 -13.04 -18.06
C LYS A 67 -1.37 -12.11 -18.06
N THR A 68 -0.50 -12.28 -17.07
CA THR A 68 0.79 -11.58 -17.03
C THR A 68 1.60 -11.89 -18.31
N GLY A 69 2.22 -10.85 -18.87
CA GLY A 69 3.12 -11.00 -20.02
C GLY A 69 2.44 -11.06 -21.39
N GLN A 70 1.10 -10.95 -21.46
CA GLN A 70 0.38 -10.82 -22.73
C GLN A 70 -0.04 -9.37 -22.96
N ASP A 71 0.07 -8.92 -24.20
CA ASP A 71 -0.43 -7.60 -24.60
C ASP A 71 -1.96 -7.62 -24.62
N VAL A 72 -2.57 -6.61 -24.01
CA VAL A 72 -4.02 -6.45 -23.93
C VAL A 72 -4.40 -5.12 -24.56
N GLY A 73 -5.25 -5.19 -25.59
CA GLY A 73 -5.88 -4.02 -26.17
C GLY A 73 -6.94 -3.46 -25.21
N VAL A 74 -6.90 -2.18 -24.97
CA VAL A 74 -7.90 -1.46 -24.18
C VAL A 74 -8.44 -0.28 -24.99
N ILE A 75 -9.72 -0.02 -24.84
CA ILE A 75 -10.36 1.18 -25.37
C ILE A 75 -10.77 2.01 -24.17
N VAL A 76 -10.36 3.27 -24.19
CA VAL A 76 -10.76 4.24 -23.16
C VAL A 76 -11.52 5.41 -23.80
N ARG A 77 -12.40 6.03 -23.01
CA ARG A 77 -12.95 7.35 -23.32
C ARG A 77 -12.13 8.40 -22.57
N ARG A 78 -11.56 9.33 -23.31
CA ARG A 78 -10.78 10.46 -22.79
C ARG A 78 -11.38 11.75 -23.31
N ALA A 79 -11.93 12.59 -22.44
CA ALA A 79 -12.63 13.81 -22.83
C ALA A 79 -13.68 13.57 -23.94
N GLY A 80 -14.47 12.49 -23.80
CA GLY A 80 -15.50 12.08 -24.74
C GLY A 80 -15.01 11.38 -26.01
N LYS A 81 -13.70 11.33 -26.28
CA LYS A 81 -13.12 10.69 -27.45
C LYS A 81 -12.68 9.26 -27.16
N LYS A 82 -12.89 8.36 -28.12
CA LYS A 82 -12.38 6.98 -28.09
C LYS A 82 -10.86 7.02 -28.35
N VAL A 83 -10.10 6.35 -27.47
CA VAL A 83 -8.66 6.14 -27.63
C VAL A 83 -8.39 4.64 -27.52
N GLU A 84 -7.72 4.08 -28.52
CA GLU A 84 -7.31 2.67 -28.54
C GLU A 84 -5.85 2.57 -28.12
N LEU A 85 -5.59 1.76 -27.14
CA LEU A 85 -4.26 1.56 -26.53
C LEU A 85 -4.03 0.07 -26.35
N ALA A 86 -2.76 -0.32 -26.24
CA ALA A 86 -2.39 -1.67 -25.86
C ALA A 86 -1.27 -1.60 -24.83
N PHE A 87 -1.35 -2.41 -23.78
CA PHE A 87 -0.30 -2.50 -22.79
C PHE A 87 -0.17 -3.95 -22.29
N ARG A 88 0.95 -4.23 -21.68
CA ARG A 88 1.24 -5.53 -21.08
C ARG A 88 1.08 -5.41 -19.57
N PRO A 89 -0.07 -5.83 -19.00
CA PRO A 89 -0.32 -5.70 -17.57
C PRO A 89 0.70 -6.51 -16.76
N ARG A 90 1.15 -5.93 -15.67
CA ARG A 90 1.96 -6.63 -14.68
C ARG A 90 1.12 -6.77 -13.41
N TRP A 91 0.90 -8.01 -13.03
CA TRP A 91 0.31 -8.34 -11.75
C TRP A 91 1.41 -8.42 -10.69
N LEU A 92 1.16 -7.87 -9.53
CA LEU A 92 1.99 -8.15 -8.37
C LEU A 92 1.91 -9.65 -8.09
N SER A 93 3.00 -10.36 -8.29
CA SER A 93 3.16 -11.68 -7.70
C SER A 93 3.13 -11.50 -6.18
N GLY A 94 2.40 -12.35 -5.47
CA GLY A 94 2.37 -12.31 -4.01
C GLY A 94 3.80 -12.39 -3.46
N ARG A 95 4.18 -11.44 -2.60
CA ARG A 95 5.48 -11.45 -1.93
C ARG A 95 5.61 -12.76 -1.17
N THR A 96 6.69 -13.47 -1.42
CA THR A 96 7.03 -14.70 -0.69
C THR A 96 7.32 -14.34 0.78
N PRO A 97 6.80 -15.12 1.75
CA PRO A 97 7.11 -14.91 3.15
C PRO A 97 8.59 -15.19 3.42
N GLU A 98 9.10 -14.57 4.46
CA GLU A 98 10.42 -14.83 5.00
C GLU A 98 10.28 -15.62 6.30
N THR A 99 11.19 -16.54 6.57
CA THR A 99 11.25 -17.24 7.87
C THR A 99 12.12 -16.41 8.80
N PRO A 100 11.56 -15.76 9.83
CA PRO A 100 12.38 -15.02 10.79
C PRO A 100 13.26 -15.98 11.60
N GLU A 101 14.55 -15.66 11.69
CA GLU A 101 15.53 -16.35 12.51
C GLU A 101 16.19 -15.36 13.47
N PRO A 102 16.29 -15.62 14.76
CA PRO A 102 15.67 -16.69 15.55
C PRO A 102 14.15 -16.51 15.68
N LYS A 103 13.48 -17.48 16.34
CA LYS A 103 12.02 -17.53 16.54
C LYS A 103 11.41 -16.17 16.89
N VAL A 104 10.37 -15.77 16.16
CA VAL A 104 9.69 -14.47 16.32
C VAL A 104 9.29 -14.21 17.78
N GLN A 105 9.69 -13.06 18.29
CA GLN A 105 9.19 -12.50 19.55
C GLN A 105 8.04 -11.53 19.24
N SER A 106 7.06 -11.41 20.13
CA SER A 106 5.91 -10.51 19.92
C SER A 106 6.33 -9.04 19.88
N GLY A 107 5.71 -8.26 18.99
CA GLY A 107 5.86 -6.82 18.89
C GLY A 107 6.81 -6.39 17.80
N LEU A 108 7.23 -5.14 17.85
CA LEU A 108 8.13 -4.50 16.89
C LEU A 108 9.31 -3.87 17.63
N THR A 109 10.50 -3.91 17.06
CA THR A 109 11.59 -3.04 17.50
C THR A 109 11.28 -1.59 17.14
N VAL A 110 11.66 -0.66 18.00
CA VAL A 110 11.50 0.77 17.77
C VAL A 110 12.80 1.52 17.99
N GLN A 111 13.08 2.46 17.12
CA GLN A 111 14.17 3.42 17.25
C GLN A 111 13.56 4.82 17.23
N GLN A 112 13.96 5.66 18.19
CA GLN A 112 13.56 7.07 18.26
C GLN A 112 14.74 7.97 17.87
N TYR A 113 14.43 8.99 17.10
CA TYR A 113 15.38 10.01 16.65
C TYR A 113 14.88 11.39 17.09
N ALA A 114 15.76 12.22 17.63
CA ALA A 114 15.45 13.59 18.03
C ALA A 114 15.73 14.56 16.87
N GLY A 115 14.81 15.46 16.60
CA GLY A 115 14.97 16.50 15.57
C GLY A 115 13.64 17.08 15.13
N ASP A 116 13.69 18.17 14.40
CA ASP A 116 12.53 18.87 13.86
C ASP A 116 12.52 18.79 12.35
N TRP A 117 11.46 18.18 11.80
CA TRP A 117 11.33 17.97 10.37
C TRP A 117 9.95 18.41 9.86
N LYS A 118 9.87 18.75 8.58
CA LYS A 118 8.63 19.03 7.84
C LYS A 118 8.27 17.90 6.86
N LYS A 119 9.18 16.94 6.69
CA LYS A 119 9.06 15.72 5.91
C LYS A 119 9.84 14.62 6.60
N LEU A 120 9.53 13.37 6.28
CA LEU A 120 10.26 12.22 6.80
C LEU A 120 11.76 12.33 6.47
N PRO A 121 12.62 12.35 7.51
CA PRO A 121 14.07 12.37 7.30
C PRO A 121 14.58 11.02 6.78
N ASP A 122 15.79 11.06 6.22
CA ASP A 122 16.57 9.83 6.01
C ASP A 122 17.11 9.35 7.36
N LEU A 123 16.42 8.34 7.93
CA LEU A 123 16.76 7.78 9.24
C LEU A 123 18.02 6.91 9.20
N ASP A 124 18.51 6.51 8.02
CA ASP A 124 19.75 5.74 7.90
C ASP A 124 20.98 6.65 8.08
N ALA A 125 20.84 7.93 7.78
CA ALA A 125 21.86 8.94 8.03
C ALA A 125 21.91 9.44 9.48
N LEU A 126 20.99 8.99 10.35
CA LEU A 126 20.83 9.49 11.72
C LEU A 126 21.18 8.43 12.77
N LYS A 127 21.67 8.89 13.91
CA LYS A 127 21.89 8.02 15.08
C LYS A 127 20.65 8.03 15.97
N PRO A 128 20.11 6.84 16.36
CA PRO A 128 18.99 6.78 17.28
C PRO A 128 19.33 7.39 18.65
N ALA A 129 18.41 8.14 19.21
CA ALA A 129 18.50 8.69 20.57
C ALA A 129 18.13 7.61 21.62
N SER A 130 17.19 6.75 21.30
CA SER A 130 16.80 5.59 22.11
C SER A 130 16.26 4.47 21.22
N SER A 131 16.18 3.26 21.79
CA SER A 131 15.61 2.09 21.13
C SER A 131 14.97 1.16 22.16
N GLY A 132 14.04 0.31 21.70
CA GLY A 132 13.34 -0.65 22.52
C GLY A 132 12.37 -1.48 21.69
N THR A 133 11.34 -2.00 22.35
CA THR A 133 10.28 -2.78 21.70
C THR A 133 8.91 -2.24 22.07
N VAL A 134 7.95 -2.38 21.16
CA VAL A 134 6.53 -2.02 21.37
C VAL A 134 5.64 -3.18 20.94
N ALA A 135 4.55 -3.40 21.66
CA ALA A 135 3.62 -4.48 21.33
C ALA A 135 2.83 -4.24 20.05
N SER A 136 2.55 -2.99 19.72
CA SER A 136 1.71 -2.60 18.58
C SER A 136 2.23 -1.33 17.92
N VAL A 137 1.71 -1.03 16.73
CA VAL A 137 2.02 0.22 16.03
C VAL A 137 1.44 1.41 16.79
N GLY A 138 2.28 2.37 17.11
CA GLY A 138 1.87 3.57 17.84
C GLY A 138 3.06 4.39 18.29
N VAL A 139 2.77 5.52 18.91
CA VAL A 139 3.80 6.40 19.48
C VAL A 139 4.31 5.86 20.83
N GLY A 140 3.37 5.31 21.64
CA GLY A 140 3.67 4.72 22.93
C GLY A 140 4.52 5.62 23.84
N GLU A 141 5.41 5.01 24.61
CA GLU A 141 6.38 5.69 25.49
C GLU A 141 7.51 6.39 24.73
N PHE A 142 7.68 6.12 23.43
CA PHE A 142 8.65 6.76 22.56
C PHE A 142 8.20 8.14 22.06
N GLY A 143 6.96 8.55 22.37
CA GLY A 143 6.51 9.93 22.16
C GLY A 143 7.23 10.89 23.12
N ARG A 144 7.62 12.04 22.61
CA ARG A 144 8.29 13.08 23.42
C ARG A 144 7.72 14.45 23.14
N LYS A 145 8.00 15.41 24.04
CA LYS A 145 7.82 16.84 23.76
C LYS A 145 8.88 17.28 22.73
N GLY A 146 8.48 18.12 21.78
CA GLY A 146 9.33 18.55 20.67
C GLY A 146 9.35 17.55 19.51
N GLY A 147 10.08 17.88 18.45
CA GLY A 147 10.14 17.08 17.24
C GLY A 147 10.90 15.77 17.44
N PHE A 148 10.38 14.71 16.81
CA PHE A 148 11.02 13.39 16.81
C PHE A 148 10.57 12.55 15.61
N ALA A 149 11.33 11.51 15.32
CA ALA A 149 10.93 10.46 14.39
C ALA A 149 11.02 9.07 15.04
N LEU A 150 10.23 8.15 14.55
CA LEU A 150 10.26 6.75 14.94
C LEU A 150 10.48 5.87 13.72
N ARG A 151 11.26 4.80 13.91
CA ARG A 151 11.33 3.67 12.99
C ARG A 151 10.91 2.41 13.75
N LEU A 152 9.79 1.83 13.35
CA LEU A 152 9.32 0.55 13.86
C LEU A 152 9.68 -0.52 12.84
N LYS A 153 10.34 -1.60 13.26
CA LYS A 153 10.74 -2.71 12.41
C LYS A 153 10.35 -4.05 13.01
N GLY A 154 10.02 -4.99 12.14
CA GLY A 154 9.72 -6.36 12.50
C GLY A 154 9.05 -7.08 11.36
N PHE A 155 8.11 -7.94 11.70
CA PHE A 155 7.36 -8.77 10.77
C PHE A 155 5.87 -8.62 11.01
N ILE A 156 5.09 -8.80 9.95
CA ILE A 156 3.64 -8.94 9.99
C ILE A 156 3.26 -10.32 9.44
N HIS A 157 2.37 -11.03 10.14
CA HIS A 157 1.89 -12.34 9.71
C HIS A 157 0.65 -12.20 8.84
N ALA A 158 0.75 -12.62 7.57
CA ALA A 158 -0.38 -12.80 6.67
C ALA A 158 -0.97 -14.20 6.87
N ASP A 159 -2.26 -14.31 7.14
CA ASP A 159 -2.94 -15.58 7.41
C ASP A 159 -3.39 -16.30 6.13
N SER A 160 -3.41 -15.62 5.00
CA SER A 160 -3.79 -16.18 3.69
C SER A 160 -3.11 -15.43 2.56
N ASP A 161 -3.01 -16.09 1.42
CA ASP A 161 -2.61 -15.44 0.16
C ASP A 161 -3.64 -14.40 -0.26
N GLY A 162 -3.18 -13.25 -0.75
CA GLY A 162 -4.06 -12.25 -1.33
C GLY A 162 -3.60 -10.81 -1.16
N VAL A 163 -4.52 -9.91 -1.50
CA VAL A 163 -4.30 -8.47 -1.41
C VAL A 163 -4.60 -7.97 0.00
N TYR A 164 -3.60 -7.37 0.60
CA TYR A 164 -3.71 -6.66 1.88
C TYR A 164 -3.70 -5.16 1.61
N THR A 165 -4.72 -4.45 2.09
CA THR A 165 -4.77 -2.99 2.05
C THR A 165 -4.29 -2.46 3.38
N PHE A 166 -3.20 -1.70 3.38
CA PHE A 166 -2.69 -1.02 4.55
C PHE A 166 -3.15 0.43 4.58
N ARG A 167 -3.37 0.96 5.77
CA ARG A 167 -3.66 2.38 5.99
C ARG A 167 -2.88 2.90 7.18
N LEU A 168 -2.29 4.06 7.03
CA LEU A 168 -1.70 4.84 8.12
C LEU A 168 -2.55 6.08 8.39
N ASP A 169 -2.88 6.31 9.66
CA ASP A 169 -3.43 7.56 10.16
C ASP A 169 -2.41 8.14 11.14
N SER A 170 -1.88 9.32 10.84
CA SER A 170 -0.82 9.93 11.65
C SER A 170 -0.92 11.45 11.75
N ASN A 171 -0.31 11.98 12.77
CA ASN A 171 -0.01 13.39 12.95
C ASN A 171 1.48 13.49 13.35
N ASP A 172 2.40 13.78 12.49
CA ASP A 172 2.49 14.24 11.11
C ASP A 172 2.69 13.08 10.10
N GLY A 173 3.82 13.06 9.37
CA GLY A 173 4.08 12.16 8.25
C GLY A 173 4.47 10.74 8.65
N SER A 174 4.08 9.78 7.81
CA SER A 174 4.40 8.36 8.00
C SER A 174 4.54 7.62 6.67
N ARG A 175 5.30 6.53 6.67
CA ARG A 175 5.39 5.55 5.56
C ARG A 175 5.34 4.14 6.11
N LEU A 176 4.79 3.23 5.31
CA LEU A 176 4.82 1.79 5.58
C LEU A 176 5.45 1.06 4.40
N TYR A 177 6.41 0.22 4.73
CA TYR A 177 7.07 -0.67 3.78
C TYR A 177 6.76 -2.13 4.14
N VAL A 178 6.56 -2.96 3.13
CA VAL A 178 6.53 -4.42 3.26
C VAL A 178 7.76 -4.96 2.53
N GLY A 179 8.72 -5.45 3.28
CA GLY A 179 10.08 -5.65 2.78
C GLY A 179 10.71 -4.33 2.35
N SER A 180 11.17 -4.25 1.09
CA SER A 180 11.69 -3.02 0.48
C SER A 180 10.63 -2.17 -0.21
N ASP A 181 9.40 -2.70 -0.38
CA ASP A 181 8.38 -2.06 -1.21
C ASP A 181 7.59 -1.04 -0.39
N LEU A 182 7.52 0.19 -0.87
CA LEU A 182 6.71 1.25 -0.27
C LEU A 182 5.22 0.93 -0.50
N ALA A 183 4.54 0.51 0.56
CA ALA A 183 3.12 0.17 0.51
C ALA A 183 2.22 1.37 0.81
N VAL A 184 2.61 2.26 1.75
CA VAL A 184 1.83 3.46 2.06
C VAL A 184 2.75 4.67 2.13
N GLU A 185 2.43 5.70 1.36
CA GLU A 185 3.06 7.02 1.41
C GLU A 185 2.10 8.02 2.07
N ASN A 186 2.49 8.56 3.22
CA ASN A 186 1.69 9.52 3.99
C ASN A 186 2.57 10.65 4.54
N ASP A 187 3.61 11.07 3.80
CA ASP A 187 4.55 12.09 4.25
C ASP A 187 3.94 13.50 4.22
N GLY A 188 4.39 14.35 5.14
CA GLY A 188 3.99 15.76 5.30
C GLY A 188 3.52 16.07 6.72
N THR A 189 3.18 17.33 6.98
CA THR A 189 2.77 17.82 8.30
C THR A 189 1.26 17.82 8.48
N GLY A 190 0.80 17.78 9.74
CA GLY A 190 -0.59 17.81 10.15
C GLY A 190 -1.27 16.43 10.18
N GLN A 191 -2.56 16.40 10.55
CA GLN A 191 -3.36 15.17 10.59
C GLN A 191 -3.55 14.62 9.17
N ARG A 192 -3.11 13.41 8.94
CA ARG A 192 -3.06 12.78 7.63
C ARG A 192 -3.51 11.33 7.67
N ALA A 193 -4.02 10.85 6.53
CA ALA A 193 -4.31 9.45 6.33
C ALA A 193 -4.04 9.06 4.87
N ALA A 194 -3.39 7.92 4.68
CA ALA A 194 -3.16 7.36 3.36
C ALA A 194 -3.30 5.83 3.39
N ARG A 195 -3.57 5.25 2.24
CA ARG A 195 -3.69 3.80 2.07
C ARG A 195 -2.87 3.33 0.87
N GLY A 196 -2.51 2.05 0.90
CA GLY A 196 -1.89 1.37 -0.22
C GLY A 196 -2.01 -0.13 -0.06
N HIS A 197 -1.46 -0.87 -1.00
CA HIS A 197 -1.73 -2.30 -1.13
C HIS A 197 -0.43 -3.08 -1.25
N SER A 198 -0.46 -4.32 -0.73
CA SER A 198 0.56 -5.33 -1.00
C SER A 198 -0.10 -6.67 -1.27
N HIS A 199 0.38 -7.41 -2.24
CA HIS A 199 -0.03 -8.79 -2.45
C HIS A 199 0.93 -9.70 -1.68
N LEU A 200 0.41 -10.41 -0.68
CA LEU A 200 1.20 -11.26 0.21
C LEU A 200 0.78 -12.72 0.05
N LYS A 201 1.74 -13.64 0.14
CA LYS A 201 1.46 -15.04 0.43
C LYS A 201 1.32 -15.23 1.92
N ALA A 202 0.65 -16.30 2.36
CA ALA A 202 0.55 -16.63 3.77
C ALA A 202 1.94 -16.80 4.39
N GLY A 203 2.13 -16.25 5.61
CA GLY A 203 3.38 -16.29 6.36
C GLY A 203 3.87 -14.94 6.85
N TRP A 204 5.09 -14.88 7.33
CA TRP A 204 5.71 -13.66 7.87
C TRP A 204 6.33 -12.80 6.78
N HIS A 205 6.09 -11.49 6.86
CA HIS A 205 6.65 -10.50 5.93
C HIS A 205 7.33 -9.39 6.72
N PRO A 206 8.56 -9.00 6.35
CA PRO A 206 9.20 -7.84 6.97
C PRO A 206 8.32 -6.59 6.81
N ILE A 207 8.16 -5.86 7.92
CA ILE A 207 7.45 -4.58 7.91
C ILE A 207 8.34 -3.50 8.52
N THR A 208 8.34 -2.32 7.92
CA THR A 208 8.97 -1.13 8.46
C THR A 208 7.97 0.01 8.40
N ILE A 209 7.76 0.68 9.54
CA ILE A 209 6.97 1.90 9.60
C ILE A 209 7.90 3.02 10.06
N VAL A 210 7.95 4.09 9.29
CA VAL A 210 8.64 5.32 9.68
C VAL A 210 7.61 6.41 9.93
N TYR A 211 7.86 7.22 10.92
CA TYR A 211 6.96 8.29 11.36
C TYR A 211 7.77 9.47 11.86
N PHE A 212 7.30 10.69 11.63
CA PHE A 212 7.81 11.85 12.35
C PHE A 212 6.67 12.68 12.92
N SER A 213 6.96 13.41 13.98
CA SER A 213 6.07 14.41 14.57
C SER A 213 6.82 15.69 14.86
N THR A 214 6.15 16.82 14.64
CA THR A 214 6.62 18.14 15.09
C THR A 214 6.44 18.35 16.60
N GLY A 215 5.94 17.34 17.31
CA GLY A 215 5.69 17.36 18.76
C GLY A 215 4.31 17.88 19.15
N ASN A 216 3.47 18.29 18.21
CA ASN A 216 2.10 18.73 18.47
C ASN A 216 1.12 17.56 18.32
N LYS A 217 0.61 17.02 19.44
CA LYS A 217 -0.34 15.91 19.50
C LYS A 217 0.11 14.68 18.66
N PRO A 218 1.28 14.09 18.93
CA PRO A 218 1.77 12.98 18.15
C PRO A 218 0.78 11.80 18.16
N SER A 219 0.52 11.25 16.98
CA SER A 219 -0.40 10.14 16.80
C SER A 219 0.03 9.30 15.60
N LEU A 220 0.04 7.98 15.78
CA LEU A 220 0.30 7.02 14.72
C LEU A 220 -0.60 5.81 14.94
N LYS A 221 -1.39 5.44 13.93
CA LYS A 221 -2.19 4.22 13.89
C LYS A 221 -2.03 3.53 12.55
N ALA A 222 -1.97 2.22 12.57
CA ALA A 222 -1.92 1.39 11.38
C ALA A 222 -3.13 0.46 11.33
N PHE A 223 -3.76 0.41 10.18
CA PHE A 223 -4.90 -0.46 9.90
C PHE A 223 -4.59 -1.34 8.70
N TRP A 224 -5.26 -2.47 8.62
CA TRP A 224 -5.25 -3.32 7.46
C TRP A 224 -6.64 -3.86 7.12
N GLU A 225 -6.82 -4.17 5.86
CA GLU A 225 -7.91 -4.97 5.32
C GLU A 225 -7.26 -6.23 4.74
N ARG A 226 -7.69 -7.38 5.22
CA ARG A 226 -7.24 -8.69 4.73
C ARG A 226 -8.20 -9.19 3.65
N PRO A 227 -7.81 -10.16 2.82
CA PRO A 227 -8.71 -10.73 1.82
C PRO A 227 -10.07 -11.13 2.44
N GLY A 228 -11.15 -10.54 1.94
CA GLY A 228 -12.51 -10.81 2.41
C GLY A 228 -12.86 -10.34 3.83
N GLN A 229 -12.02 -9.55 4.47
CA GLN A 229 -12.24 -9.07 5.85
C GLN A 229 -12.30 -7.54 5.89
N PRO A 230 -13.17 -6.96 6.75
CA PRO A 230 -13.25 -5.52 6.90
C PRO A 230 -11.98 -4.95 7.53
N ARG A 231 -11.80 -3.64 7.33
CA ARG A 231 -10.69 -2.89 7.92
C ARG A 231 -10.73 -2.96 9.45
N ARG A 232 -9.59 -3.23 10.04
CA ARG A 232 -9.34 -3.15 11.48
C ARG A 232 -7.93 -2.64 11.75
N GLU A 233 -7.68 -2.17 12.96
CA GLU A 233 -6.33 -1.88 13.42
C GLU A 233 -5.48 -3.15 13.40
N ILE A 234 -4.20 -3.03 13.04
CA ILE A 234 -3.28 -4.17 13.02
C ILE A 234 -3.09 -4.66 14.45
N PRO A 235 -3.54 -5.88 14.81
CA PRO A 235 -3.44 -6.35 16.18
C PRO A 235 -2.01 -6.76 16.53
N ALA A 236 -1.62 -6.62 17.79
CA ALA A 236 -0.31 -7.02 18.29
C ALA A 236 0.01 -8.50 18.02
N SER A 237 -1.01 -9.37 18.00
CA SER A 237 -0.86 -10.82 17.80
C SER A 237 -0.32 -11.24 16.42
N VAL A 238 -0.33 -10.34 15.44
CA VAL A 238 0.22 -10.59 14.09
C VAL A 238 1.54 -9.86 13.87
N LEU A 239 2.08 -9.20 14.87
CA LEU A 239 3.35 -8.49 14.82
C LEU A 239 4.44 -9.25 15.58
N GLY A 240 5.65 -9.27 15.03
CA GLY A 240 6.80 -9.90 15.62
C GLY A 240 8.13 -9.28 15.23
N HIS A 241 9.21 -9.60 15.96
CA HIS A 241 10.57 -9.17 15.68
C HIS A 241 11.58 -10.22 16.10
#